data_8f3080cd0bce1ebf0a5073fa0aec0646
#
_entry.id   8f3080cd0bce1ebf0a5073fa0aec0646
#
_cell.length_a   1.000
_cell.length_b   1.000
_cell.length_c   1.000
_cell.angle_alpha   90.00
_cell.angle_beta   90.00
_cell.angle_gamma   90.00
#
_symmetry.space_group_name_H-M   'P 1'
#
loop_
_entity.id
_entity.type
_entity.pdbx_description
1 polymer ?
#
loop_
_entity_poly.entity_id
_entity_poly.type
_entity_poly.pdbx_seq_one_letter_code
_entity_poly.pdbx_strand_id
1 'polypeptide(L)'
;MNATHRLVRLARRPNGLPTPGDFTLIQAPVPRPEAGQVLVRNTHFLVFPGLRTLIGGETRDVPLPPLQPGDTLFGPAIGEVVDGPLENGRLVLHLQGWREYATPAATDCRLPTADCRLLDGTLPDPVGHLSQGSAAYGALTRLAEVQEGDTVFVTGAAGAVGTMAGQIARLLGASRVVGSTGSPEKAQRLERELGYDATVLRGAGPVGRQLVQAAPDGIDVVLDTVGGEQLTAAVHAANHGARIALVGALDGQLSPDRAGGSAPAVLDTYRLLTRGITIFGYSGVDHPDVEAKWETHFGDWLRAGDIHFPYTPVRGMERTPGALPELIAGASFGASIVEL
;
A
#
# COMPACT_ATOMS: atom_id res chain seq x y z
N MET A 1 22.01 0.35 34.02
CA MET A 1 22.20 0.03 32.58
C MET A 1 21.11 0.77 31.83
N ASN A 2 21.44 1.56 30.80
CA ASN A 2 20.40 2.18 29.97
C ASN A 2 19.69 1.09 29.20
N ALA A 3 18.36 1.09 29.18
CA ALA A 3 17.57 0.17 28.38
C ALA A 3 17.91 0.33 26.89
N THR A 4 17.99 -0.78 26.17
CA THR A 4 18.26 -0.80 24.72
C THR A 4 17.05 -1.29 23.95
N HIS A 5 16.95 -0.90 22.70
CA HIS A 5 15.93 -1.34 21.75
C HIS A 5 16.58 -1.71 20.42
N ARG A 6 15.80 -2.40 19.56
CA ARG A 6 16.24 -2.82 18.23
C ARG A 6 15.65 -1.91 17.17
N LEU A 7 16.44 -1.70 16.11
CA LEU A 7 15.99 -0.96 14.92
C LEU A 7 16.72 -1.46 13.66
N VAL A 8 16.15 -1.22 12.50
CA VAL A 8 16.71 -1.64 11.21
C VAL A 8 17.26 -0.43 10.47
N ARG A 9 18.52 -0.52 10.04
CA ARG A 9 19.19 0.46 9.20
C ARG A 9 19.44 -0.07 7.80
N LEU A 10 19.45 0.84 6.83
CA LEU A 10 19.99 0.56 5.51
C LEU A 10 21.52 0.38 5.67
N ALA A 11 22.02 -0.83 5.44
CA ALA A 11 23.45 -1.12 5.53
C ALA A 11 24.22 -0.63 4.30
N ARG A 12 23.60 -0.81 3.13
CA ARG A 12 24.14 -0.38 1.85
C ARG A 12 23.00 -0.16 0.85
N ARG A 13 23.24 0.64 -0.17
CA ARG A 13 22.30 0.79 -1.28
C ARG A 13 22.22 -0.51 -2.06
N PRO A 14 21.01 -1.08 -2.32
CA PRO A 14 20.87 -2.29 -3.11
C PRO A 14 21.42 -2.12 -4.54
N ASN A 15 22.10 -3.13 -5.03
CA ASN A 15 22.43 -3.28 -6.44
C ASN A 15 21.43 -4.23 -7.10
N GLY A 16 20.46 -3.71 -7.81
CA GLY A 16 19.29 -4.46 -8.24
C GLY A 16 18.18 -4.51 -7.19
N LEU A 17 17.48 -5.65 -7.07
CA LEU A 17 16.45 -5.83 -6.05
C LEU A 17 17.08 -5.96 -4.65
N PRO A 18 16.43 -5.43 -3.61
CA PRO A 18 16.96 -5.51 -2.26
C PRO A 18 17.01 -6.94 -1.75
N THR A 19 18.04 -7.24 -0.97
CA THR A 19 18.26 -8.50 -0.30
C THR A 19 18.31 -8.28 1.23
N PRO A 20 18.12 -9.30 2.08
CA PRO A 20 18.26 -9.14 3.52
C PRO A 20 19.60 -8.56 3.97
N GLY A 21 20.69 -8.81 3.20
CA GLY A 21 22.03 -8.28 3.47
C GLY A 21 22.21 -6.78 3.20
N ASP A 22 21.22 -6.10 2.65
CA ASP A 22 21.21 -4.65 2.47
C ASP A 22 20.68 -3.91 3.71
N PHE A 23 20.21 -4.66 4.71
CA PHE A 23 19.64 -4.17 5.96
C PHE A 23 20.37 -4.74 7.17
N THR A 24 20.50 -3.96 8.22
CA THR A 24 21.12 -4.42 9.47
C THR A 24 20.20 -4.14 10.65
N LEU A 25 19.89 -5.19 11.41
CA LEU A 25 19.26 -5.07 12.73
C LEU A 25 20.32 -4.72 13.75
N ILE A 26 20.16 -3.61 14.44
CA ILE A 26 21.09 -3.14 15.47
C ILE A 26 20.39 -2.91 16.81
N GLN A 27 21.16 -2.92 17.89
CA GLN A 27 20.75 -2.43 19.20
C GLN A 27 21.22 -1.00 19.40
N ALA A 28 20.34 -0.14 19.95
CA ALA A 28 20.63 1.23 20.32
C ALA A 28 20.02 1.54 21.69
N PRO A 29 20.48 2.56 22.41
CA PRO A 29 19.80 3.04 23.60
C PRO A 29 18.36 3.43 23.29
N VAL A 30 17.40 3.14 24.19
CA VAL A 30 16.04 3.65 24.06
C VAL A 30 16.09 5.17 24.00
N PRO A 31 15.50 5.81 22.96
CA PRO A 31 15.58 7.26 22.80
C PRO A 31 14.83 7.96 23.94
N ARG A 32 15.25 9.16 24.26
CA ARG A 32 14.53 10.04 25.19
C ARG A 32 13.77 11.07 24.37
N PRO A 33 12.47 11.26 24.66
CA PRO A 33 11.71 12.27 23.95
C PRO A 33 12.23 13.68 24.30
N GLU A 34 12.38 14.52 23.29
CA GLU A 34 12.63 15.95 23.45
C GLU A 34 11.35 16.71 23.76
N ALA A 35 11.45 18.00 24.08
CA ALA A 35 10.28 18.85 24.33
C ALA A 35 9.35 18.82 23.09
N GLY A 36 8.10 18.45 23.29
CA GLY A 36 7.11 18.30 22.23
C GLY A 36 7.12 16.96 21.52
N GLN A 37 7.92 15.99 21.97
CA GLN A 37 7.87 14.61 21.48
C GLN A 37 7.23 13.67 22.51
N VAL A 38 6.74 12.54 22.01
CA VAL A 38 6.29 11.40 22.83
C VAL A 38 7.23 10.21 22.62
N LEU A 39 7.48 9.43 23.67
CA LEU A 39 8.10 8.12 23.53
C LEU A 39 7.00 7.11 23.26
N VAL A 40 7.11 6.43 22.13
CA VAL A 40 6.16 5.40 21.68
C VAL A 40 6.87 4.05 21.65
N ARG A 41 6.25 3.03 22.24
CA ARG A 41 6.60 1.63 22.03
C ARG A 41 5.79 1.09 20.87
N ASN A 42 6.44 0.84 19.74
CA ASN A 42 5.81 0.28 18.56
C ASN A 42 5.29 -1.13 18.82
N THR A 43 4.11 -1.43 18.29
CA THR A 43 3.49 -2.76 18.30
C THR A 43 3.42 -3.34 16.89
N HIS A 44 3.14 -2.49 15.90
CA HIS A 44 3.02 -2.90 14.50
C HIS A 44 3.60 -1.83 13.58
N PHE A 45 4.12 -2.25 12.43
CA PHE A 45 4.42 -1.31 11.34
C PHE A 45 4.25 -1.95 9.96
N LEU A 46 3.90 -1.12 8.99
CA LEU A 46 3.70 -1.50 7.61
C LEU A 46 5.03 -1.58 6.85
N VAL A 47 5.19 -2.63 6.06
CA VAL A 47 6.22 -2.76 5.03
C VAL A 47 5.58 -2.44 3.68
N PHE A 48 6.09 -1.45 2.96
CA PHE A 48 5.49 -0.99 1.70
C PHE A 48 6.50 -0.90 0.56
N PRO A 49 6.09 -1.18 -0.70
CA PRO A 49 7.02 -1.26 -1.84
C PRO A 49 7.73 0.06 -2.15
N GLY A 50 7.13 1.21 -1.82
CA GLY A 50 7.71 2.54 -2.02
C GLY A 50 9.07 2.74 -1.35
N LEU A 51 9.38 1.99 -0.28
CA LEU A 51 10.73 1.96 0.30
C LEU A 51 11.80 1.59 -0.73
N ARG A 52 11.48 0.78 -1.75
CA ARG A 52 12.40 0.42 -2.82
C ARG A 52 12.93 1.65 -3.56
N THR A 53 12.06 2.62 -3.84
CA THR A 53 12.43 3.88 -4.49
C THR A 53 13.35 4.70 -3.58
N LEU A 54 13.03 4.81 -2.30
CA LEU A 54 13.80 5.61 -1.33
C LEU A 54 15.20 5.04 -1.08
N ILE A 55 15.34 3.73 -0.90
CA ILE A 55 16.64 3.06 -0.73
C ILE A 55 17.43 2.98 -2.06
N GLY A 56 16.75 3.00 -3.20
CA GLY A 56 17.35 3.06 -4.54
C GLY A 56 17.97 4.41 -4.85
N GLY A 57 17.44 5.49 -4.26
CA GLY A 57 17.95 6.86 -4.40
C GLY A 57 17.42 7.63 -5.60
N GLU A 58 16.51 7.06 -6.40
CA GLU A 58 15.84 7.75 -7.52
C GLU A 58 14.54 8.43 -7.04
N THR A 59 14.69 9.51 -6.27
CA THR A 59 13.56 10.19 -5.60
C THR A 59 13.22 11.55 -6.20
N ARG A 60 13.62 11.83 -7.45
CA ARG A 60 13.45 13.17 -8.06
C ARG A 60 12.03 13.69 -7.96
N ASP A 61 11.02 12.85 -8.19
CA ASP A 61 9.61 13.22 -8.20
C ASP A 61 8.84 12.65 -6.99
N VAL A 62 9.58 12.19 -5.95
CA VAL A 62 8.98 11.66 -4.72
C VAL A 62 9.10 12.71 -3.62
N PRO A 63 8.02 13.04 -2.87
CA PRO A 63 8.05 14.08 -1.83
C PRO A 63 8.78 13.65 -0.55
N LEU A 64 9.69 12.69 -0.65
CA LEU A 64 10.47 12.14 0.46
C LEU A 64 11.95 12.06 0.06
N PRO A 65 12.88 12.39 0.97
CA PRO A 65 14.31 12.29 0.68
C PRO A 65 14.75 10.84 0.51
N PRO A 66 15.79 10.57 -0.31
CA PRO A 66 16.38 9.24 -0.41
C PRO A 66 17.02 8.83 0.92
N LEU A 67 16.87 7.55 1.27
CA LEU A 67 17.57 6.95 2.38
C LEU A 67 19.05 6.68 2.03
N GLN A 68 19.93 7.00 2.95
CA GLN A 68 21.37 6.75 2.83
C GLN A 68 21.79 5.56 3.69
N PRO A 69 22.89 4.87 3.34
CA PRO A 69 23.49 3.88 4.24
C PRO A 69 23.73 4.47 5.64
N GLY A 70 23.27 3.77 6.66
CA GLY A 70 23.28 4.23 8.06
C GLY A 70 21.94 4.79 8.54
N ASP A 71 21.05 5.24 7.64
CA ASP A 71 19.72 5.72 8.02
C ASP A 71 18.83 4.59 8.53
N THR A 72 18.03 4.89 9.55
CA THR A 72 16.99 3.97 10.01
C THR A 72 15.83 4.01 9.03
N LEU A 73 15.33 2.84 8.66
CA LEU A 73 14.14 2.73 7.82
C LEU A 73 12.92 3.34 8.54
N PHE A 74 11.91 3.71 7.79
CA PHE A 74 10.68 4.29 8.30
C PHE A 74 9.45 3.75 7.55
N GLY A 75 8.28 4.04 8.07
CA GLY A 75 6.99 3.68 7.49
C GLY A 75 5.89 3.81 8.53
N PRO A 76 4.61 3.74 8.11
CA PRO A 76 3.48 3.79 9.03
C PRO A 76 3.62 2.75 10.14
N ALA A 77 3.41 3.19 11.38
CA ALA A 77 3.53 2.35 12.56
C ALA A 77 2.48 2.72 13.60
N ILE A 78 2.02 1.72 14.34
CA ILE A 78 1.16 1.87 15.51
C ILE A 78 1.98 1.51 16.74
N GLY A 79 1.83 2.30 17.77
CA GLY A 79 2.45 2.06 19.05
C GLY A 79 1.70 2.67 20.21
N GLU A 80 2.13 2.31 21.39
CA GLU A 80 1.60 2.77 22.66
C GLU A 80 2.49 3.87 23.22
N VAL A 81 1.90 4.98 23.63
CA VAL A 81 2.59 6.06 24.33
C VAL A 81 3.08 5.55 25.69
N VAL A 82 4.38 5.72 25.96
CA VAL A 82 4.99 5.29 27.24
C VAL A 82 5.61 6.43 28.04
N ASP A 83 5.86 7.60 27.39
CA ASP A 83 6.35 8.82 28.07
C ASP A 83 6.09 10.06 27.18
N GLY A 84 5.94 11.22 27.80
CA GLY A 84 5.79 12.53 27.11
C GLY A 84 4.49 13.26 27.44
N PRO A 85 4.08 14.23 26.61
CA PRO A 85 2.93 15.10 26.90
C PRO A 85 1.57 14.43 26.66
N LEU A 86 1.50 13.25 26.08
CA LEU A 86 0.28 12.49 25.90
C LEU A 86 0.10 11.48 27.04
N GLU A 87 -1.15 11.08 27.28
CA GLU A 87 -1.49 10.07 28.26
C GLU A 87 -0.86 8.71 27.91
N ASN A 88 -0.17 8.08 28.87
CA ASN A 88 0.42 6.76 28.69
C ASN A 88 -0.68 5.71 28.41
N GLY A 89 -0.34 4.73 27.57
CA GLY A 89 -1.27 3.69 27.15
C GLY A 89 -2.13 4.07 25.92
N ARG A 90 -2.15 5.35 25.50
CA ARG A 90 -2.84 5.74 24.28
C ARG A 90 -2.14 5.18 23.05
N LEU A 91 -2.92 4.71 22.10
CA LEU A 91 -2.41 4.27 20.80
C LEU A 91 -2.25 5.45 19.85
N VAL A 92 -1.15 5.45 19.11
CA VAL A 92 -0.84 6.46 18.10
C VAL A 92 -0.41 5.80 16.79
N LEU A 93 -0.74 6.46 15.68
CA LEU A 93 -0.22 6.19 14.35
C LEU A 93 0.85 7.24 14.03
N HIS A 94 2.00 6.81 13.51
CA HIS A 94 3.11 7.68 13.10
C HIS A 94 3.95 7.03 11.99
N LEU A 95 4.98 7.72 11.48
CA LEU A 95 5.80 7.21 10.37
C LEU A 95 7.14 6.58 10.80
N GLN A 96 7.42 6.49 12.10
CA GLN A 96 8.69 5.96 12.61
C GLN A 96 8.62 4.44 12.90
N GLY A 97 8.23 3.64 11.94
CA GLY A 97 8.33 2.18 11.97
C GLY A 97 9.79 1.67 11.92
N TRP A 98 9.97 0.36 11.76
CA TRP A 98 11.27 -0.31 11.66
C TRP A 98 12.14 -0.19 12.92
N ARG A 99 11.52 0.02 14.05
CA ARG A 99 12.15 0.12 15.38
C ARG A 99 11.16 -0.23 16.48
N GLU A 100 11.66 -0.62 17.65
CA GLU A 100 10.81 -0.94 18.80
C GLU A 100 10.34 0.32 19.54
N TYR A 101 11.16 1.36 19.61
CA TYR A 101 10.81 2.63 20.25
C TYR A 101 11.06 3.80 19.31
N ALA A 102 10.13 4.74 19.31
CA ALA A 102 10.12 5.91 18.45
C ALA A 102 9.86 7.19 19.27
N THR A 103 10.29 8.35 18.75
CA THR A 103 10.02 9.66 19.35
C THR A 103 9.39 10.60 18.34
N PRO A 104 8.15 10.33 17.84
CA PRO A 104 7.48 11.26 16.95
C PRO A 104 7.11 12.56 17.67
N ALA A 105 6.96 13.64 16.90
CA ALA A 105 6.50 14.91 17.43
C ALA A 105 5.03 14.79 17.90
N ALA A 106 4.77 15.24 19.13
CA ALA A 106 3.44 15.24 19.73
C ALA A 106 2.60 16.46 19.32
N THR A 107 3.19 17.42 18.63
CA THR A 107 2.50 18.62 18.15
C THR A 107 1.44 18.22 17.13
N ASP A 108 0.19 18.54 17.47
CA ASP A 108 -0.98 18.29 16.62
C ASP A 108 -1.31 16.83 16.29
N CYS A 109 -1.06 15.91 17.22
CA CYS A 109 -1.49 14.50 17.08
C CYS A 109 -2.97 14.28 16.75
N ARG A 110 -3.76 15.36 16.65
CA ARG A 110 -5.19 15.33 16.27
C ARG A 110 -5.42 15.67 14.80
N LEU A 111 -4.39 16.15 14.07
CA LEU A 111 -4.51 16.48 12.65
C LEU A 111 -4.19 15.25 11.79
N PRO A 112 -4.94 15.01 10.70
CA PRO A 112 -4.67 13.90 9.78
C PRO A 112 -3.27 13.94 9.13
N THR A 113 -2.64 15.12 9.10
CA THR A 113 -1.32 15.37 8.50
C THR A 113 -0.17 15.39 9.52
N ALA A 114 -0.46 15.09 10.81
CA ALA A 114 0.55 15.12 11.87
C ALA A 114 1.55 13.96 11.77
N ASP A 115 2.78 14.20 12.21
CA ASP A 115 3.80 13.14 12.34
C ASP A 115 3.38 12.04 13.34
N CYS A 116 2.41 12.34 14.20
CA CYS A 116 1.84 11.45 15.19
C CYS A 116 0.35 11.73 15.36
N ARG A 117 -0.49 10.72 15.18
CA ARG A 117 -1.96 10.82 15.30
C ARG A 117 -2.49 9.88 16.38
N LEU A 118 -3.29 10.42 17.31
CA LEU A 118 -4.02 9.61 18.30
C LEU A 118 -5.05 8.73 17.59
N LEU A 119 -5.13 7.46 17.99
CA LEU A 119 -6.17 6.55 17.55
C LEU A 119 -7.35 6.62 18.57
N ASP A 120 -8.54 6.82 18.04
CA ASP A 120 -9.76 7.10 18.82
C ASP A 120 -10.71 5.91 18.95
N GLY A 121 -10.31 4.74 18.40
CA GLY A 121 -11.16 3.54 18.39
C GLY A 121 -12.20 3.54 17.27
N THR A 122 -12.08 4.40 16.26
CA THR A 122 -12.93 4.39 15.05
C THR A 122 -12.91 3.04 14.35
N LEU A 123 -11.76 2.36 14.30
CA LEU A 123 -11.64 1.00 13.79
C LEU A 123 -11.72 -0.04 14.92
N PRO A 124 -12.41 -1.18 14.71
CA PRO A 124 -12.55 -2.24 15.71
C PRO A 124 -11.21 -2.91 16.06
N ASP A 125 -10.26 -2.94 15.12
CA ASP A 125 -8.89 -3.37 15.32
C ASP A 125 -7.93 -2.23 14.92
N PRO A 126 -7.07 -1.74 15.82
CA PRO A 126 -6.09 -0.70 15.52
C PRO A 126 -5.19 -1.00 14.33
N VAL A 127 -4.87 -2.28 14.06
CA VAL A 127 -4.04 -2.70 12.92
C VAL A 127 -4.66 -2.24 11.58
N GLY A 128 -5.98 -2.07 11.53
CA GLY A 128 -6.69 -1.53 10.36
C GLY A 128 -6.20 -0.15 9.90
N HIS A 129 -5.64 0.67 10.81
CA HIS A 129 -5.05 1.96 10.44
C HIS A 129 -3.76 1.84 9.59
N LEU A 130 -3.19 0.63 9.46
CA LEU A 130 -2.10 0.34 8.53
C LEU A 130 -2.60 -0.12 7.15
N SER A 131 -3.92 -0.14 6.93
CA SER A 131 -4.52 -0.46 5.63
C SER A 131 -4.14 0.57 4.58
N GLN A 132 -3.88 0.09 3.37
CA GLN A 132 -3.69 0.93 2.18
C GLN A 132 -5.03 1.14 1.41
N GLY A 133 -6.14 0.89 2.08
CA GLY A 133 -7.49 1.01 1.52
C GLY A 133 -7.89 2.45 1.22
N SER A 134 -7.34 3.45 1.94
CA SER A 134 -7.60 4.87 1.66
C SER A 134 -7.18 5.27 0.24
N ALA A 135 -6.05 4.74 -0.25
CA ALA A 135 -5.61 4.98 -1.62
C ALA A 135 -6.58 4.38 -2.66
N ALA A 136 -7.08 3.16 -2.41
CA ALA A 136 -8.09 2.53 -3.26
C ALA A 136 -9.41 3.29 -3.20
N TYR A 137 -9.89 3.65 -2.01
CA TYR A 137 -11.14 4.39 -1.81
C TYR A 137 -11.09 5.76 -2.51
N GLY A 138 -10.01 6.52 -2.31
CA GLY A 138 -9.85 7.81 -2.95
C GLY A 138 -9.79 7.72 -4.48
N ALA A 139 -9.02 6.79 -5.03
CA ALA A 139 -8.92 6.58 -6.46
C ALA A 139 -10.26 6.17 -7.09
N LEU A 140 -11.00 5.26 -6.46
CA LEU A 140 -12.29 4.76 -6.96
C LEU A 140 -13.44 5.75 -6.79
N THR A 141 -13.40 6.63 -5.78
CA THR A 141 -14.49 7.60 -5.51
C THR A 141 -14.25 8.99 -6.06
N ARG A 142 -12.97 9.43 -6.20
CA ARG A 142 -12.63 10.81 -6.60
C ARG A 142 -12.20 10.96 -8.06
N LEU A 143 -11.61 9.91 -8.63
CA LEU A 143 -11.07 9.96 -9.99
C LEU A 143 -11.80 9.03 -10.94
N ALA A 144 -11.91 7.76 -10.58
CA ALA A 144 -12.56 6.77 -11.41
C ALA A 144 -14.10 6.76 -11.25
N GLU A 145 -14.60 7.30 -10.13
CA GLU A 145 -16.03 7.46 -9.85
C GLU A 145 -16.85 6.21 -10.21
N VAL A 146 -16.53 5.10 -9.56
CA VAL A 146 -17.21 3.80 -9.77
C VAL A 146 -18.71 3.98 -9.67
N GLN A 147 -19.43 3.44 -10.65
CA GLN A 147 -20.88 3.50 -10.76
C GLN A 147 -21.50 2.10 -10.69
N GLU A 148 -22.79 2.05 -10.39
CA GLU A 148 -23.57 0.82 -10.43
C GLU A 148 -23.50 0.19 -11.82
N GLY A 149 -23.16 -1.10 -11.87
CA GLY A 149 -23.03 -1.85 -13.11
C GLY A 149 -21.64 -1.87 -13.72
N ASP A 150 -20.68 -1.03 -13.28
CA ASP A 150 -19.33 -1.01 -13.82
C ASP A 150 -18.62 -2.37 -13.71
N THR A 151 -17.82 -2.69 -14.73
CA THR A 151 -16.78 -3.74 -14.67
C THR A 151 -15.46 -3.10 -14.26
N VAL A 152 -14.90 -3.51 -13.12
CA VAL A 152 -13.67 -2.96 -12.55
C VAL A 152 -12.52 -3.95 -12.70
N PHE A 153 -11.39 -3.49 -13.23
CA PHE A 153 -10.15 -4.25 -13.27
C PHE A 153 -9.13 -3.68 -12.28
N VAL A 154 -8.59 -4.53 -11.42
CA VAL A 154 -7.59 -4.16 -10.40
C VAL A 154 -6.28 -4.87 -10.70
N THR A 155 -5.23 -4.12 -11.04
CA THR A 155 -3.89 -4.69 -11.20
C THR A 155 -3.23 -4.90 -9.83
N GLY A 156 -2.42 -5.97 -9.69
CA GLY A 156 -1.79 -6.28 -8.41
C GLY A 156 -2.79 -6.58 -7.29
N ALA A 157 -3.92 -7.22 -7.64
CA ALA A 157 -5.08 -7.41 -6.78
C ALA A 157 -4.77 -8.09 -5.43
N ALA A 158 -3.73 -8.93 -5.37
CA ALA A 158 -3.33 -9.63 -4.14
C ALA A 158 -2.44 -8.79 -3.19
N GLY A 159 -2.10 -7.54 -3.55
CA GLY A 159 -1.33 -6.62 -2.71
C GLY A 159 -2.21 -5.82 -1.73
N ALA A 160 -1.56 -4.97 -0.93
CA ALA A 160 -2.22 -4.19 0.13
C ALA A 160 -3.34 -3.26 -0.38
N VAL A 161 -3.13 -2.58 -1.50
CA VAL A 161 -4.15 -1.75 -2.14
C VAL A 161 -5.19 -2.61 -2.85
N GLY A 162 -4.74 -3.63 -3.61
CA GLY A 162 -5.62 -4.43 -4.45
C GLY A 162 -6.64 -5.23 -3.66
N THR A 163 -6.24 -5.86 -2.54
CA THR A 163 -7.17 -6.63 -1.68
C THR A 163 -8.29 -5.77 -1.09
N MET A 164 -8.05 -4.47 -0.94
CA MET A 164 -9.08 -3.51 -0.53
C MET A 164 -9.89 -3.01 -1.74
N ALA A 165 -9.22 -2.74 -2.86
CA ALA A 165 -9.86 -2.13 -4.04
C ALA A 165 -11.02 -2.96 -4.61
N GLY A 166 -10.87 -4.27 -4.70
CA GLY A 166 -11.94 -5.13 -5.22
C GLY A 166 -13.19 -5.11 -4.35
N GLN A 167 -13.00 -5.19 -3.04
CA GLN A 167 -14.10 -5.12 -2.07
C GLN A 167 -14.78 -3.74 -2.11
N ILE A 168 -13.98 -2.65 -2.10
CA ILE A 168 -14.49 -1.28 -2.20
C ILE A 168 -15.27 -1.08 -3.50
N ALA A 169 -14.74 -1.54 -4.65
CA ALA A 169 -15.44 -1.44 -5.94
C ALA A 169 -16.82 -2.11 -5.88
N ARG A 170 -16.90 -3.29 -5.25
CA ARG A 170 -18.16 -4.00 -5.04
C ARG A 170 -19.15 -3.20 -4.17
N LEU A 171 -18.67 -2.63 -3.07
CA LEU A 171 -19.48 -1.80 -2.17
C LEU A 171 -19.93 -0.49 -2.82
N LEU A 172 -19.23 -0.02 -3.85
CA LEU A 172 -19.60 1.14 -4.66
C LEU A 172 -20.57 0.80 -5.81
N GLY A 173 -20.93 -0.49 -6.01
CA GLY A 173 -21.91 -0.90 -6.99
C GLY A 173 -21.35 -1.57 -8.25
N ALA A 174 -20.05 -1.87 -8.31
CA ALA A 174 -19.48 -2.62 -9.43
C ALA A 174 -20.17 -3.97 -9.61
N SER A 175 -20.65 -4.26 -10.82
CA SER A 175 -21.30 -5.52 -11.15
C SER A 175 -20.30 -6.67 -11.34
N ARG A 176 -19.07 -6.32 -11.75
CA ARG A 176 -17.99 -7.27 -11.98
C ARG A 176 -16.65 -6.72 -11.52
N VAL A 177 -15.88 -7.55 -10.81
CA VAL A 177 -14.54 -7.19 -10.35
C VAL A 177 -13.54 -8.24 -10.81
N VAL A 178 -12.58 -7.83 -11.64
CA VAL A 178 -11.50 -8.68 -12.15
C VAL A 178 -10.19 -8.26 -11.52
N GLY A 179 -9.38 -9.21 -11.05
CA GLY A 179 -8.08 -8.94 -10.46
C GLY A 179 -6.92 -9.53 -11.26
N SER A 180 -5.70 -9.01 -11.06
CA SER A 180 -4.50 -9.67 -11.55
C SER A 180 -3.56 -10.06 -10.42
N THR A 181 -2.93 -11.23 -10.54
CA THR A 181 -1.89 -11.71 -9.61
C THR A 181 -0.88 -12.60 -10.33
N GLY A 182 0.29 -12.83 -9.73
CA GLY A 182 1.28 -13.79 -10.23
C GLY A 182 1.20 -15.17 -9.61
N SER A 183 0.27 -15.41 -8.67
CA SER A 183 0.16 -16.68 -7.93
C SER A 183 -1.23 -17.29 -8.10
N PRO A 184 -1.34 -18.56 -8.56
CA PRO A 184 -2.59 -19.28 -8.63
C PRO A 184 -3.30 -19.41 -7.27
N GLU A 185 -2.54 -19.60 -6.20
CA GLU A 185 -3.06 -19.68 -4.85
C GLU A 185 -3.73 -18.37 -4.43
N LYS A 186 -3.05 -17.23 -4.69
CA LYS A 186 -3.61 -15.90 -4.39
C LYS A 186 -4.83 -15.59 -5.27
N ALA A 187 -4.84 -16.06 -6.53
CA ALA A 187 -6.00 -15.94 -7.40
C ALA A 187 -7.23 -16.59 -6.77
N GLN A 188 -7.10 -17.83 -6.31
CA GLN A 188 -8.17 -18.55 -5.62
C GLN A 188 -8.64 -17.85 -4.35
N ARG A 189 -7.70 -17.22 -3.59
CA ARG A 189 -8.07 -16.47 -2.39
C ARG A 189 -8.83 -15.19 -2.72
N LEU A 190 -8.42 -14.44 -3.74
CA LEU A 190 -9.15 -13.26 -4.22
C LEU A 190 -10.61 -13.59 -4.55
N GLU A 191 -10.83 -14.68 -5.29
CA GLU A 191 -12.16 -15.10 -5.71
C GLU A 191 -13.01 -15.61 -4.54
N ARG A 192 -12.45 -16.45 -3.67
CA ARG A 192 -13.21 -17.06 -2.57
C ARG A 192 -13.40 -16.17 -1.35
N GLU A 193 -12.41 -15.32 -1.05
CA GLU A 193 -12.37 -14.57 0.21
C GLU A 193 -12.74 -13.09 0.04
N LEU A 194 -12.49 -12.50 -1.14
CA LEU A 194 -12.59 -11.05 -1.35
C LEU A 194 -13.56 -10.63 -2.46
N GLY A 195 -14.37 -11.57 -2.99
CA GLY A 195 -15.44 -11.27 -3.93
C GLY A 195 -15.00 -10.84 -5.33
N TYR A 196 -13.78 -11.20 -5.75
CA TYR A 196 -13.37 -11.09 -7.15
C TYR A 196 -14.09 -12.14 -7.98
N ASP A 197 -14.64 -11.75 -9.15
CA ASP A 197 -15.38 -12.67 -10.04
C ASP A 197 -14.45 -13.50 -10.93
N ALA A 198 -13.27 -12.95 -11.23
CA ALA A 198 -12.25 -13.63 -12.02
C ALA A 198 -10.86 -13.04 -11.74
N THR A 199 -9.84 -13.82 -12.06
CA THR A 199 -8.44 -13.37 -11.95
C THR A 199 -7.66 -13.64 -13.22
N VAL A 200 -6.83 -12.67 -13.59
CA VAL A 200 -5.81 -12.77 -14.63
C VAL A 200 -4.50 -13.21 -13.98
N LEU A 201 -3.97 -14.33 -14.44
CA LEU A 201 -2.76 -14.90 -13.87
C LEU A 201 -1.53 -14.49 -14.71
N ARG A 202 -0.72 -13.59 -14.16
CA ARG A 202 0.54 -13.16 -14.78
C ARG A 202 1.49 -14.36 -14.89
N GLY A 203 2.05 -14.55 -16.09
CA GLY A 203 2.93 -15.68 -16.38
C GLY A 203 2.24 -16.92 -16.95
N ALA A 204 0.89 -17.00 -16.90
CA ALA A 204 0.14 -18.10 -17.53
C ALA A 204 -0.25 -17.82 -19.00
N GLY A 205 0.26 -16.75 -19.57
CA GLY A 205 -0.01 -16.33 -20.95
C GLY A 205 -0.23 -14.83 -21.07
N PRO A 206 -0.49 -14.31 -22.28
CA PRO A 206 -0.68 -12.88 -22.50
C PRO A 206 -1.84 -12.33 -21.64
N VAL A 207 -1.56 -11.29 -20.85
CA VAL A 207 -2.51 -10.64 -19.95
C VAL A 207 -3.77 -10.19 -20.69
N GLY A 208 -3.63 -9.57 -21.88
CA GLY A 208 -4.76 -9.08 -22.65
C GLY A 208 -5.74 -10.17 -23.10
N ARG A 209 -5.26 -11.38 -23.43
CA ARG A 209 -6.16 -12.50 -23.78
C ARG A 209 -6.96 -13.00 -22.60
N GLN A 210 -6.32 -13.13 -21.46
CA GLN A 210 -6.99 -13.53 -20.22
C GLN A 210 -8.01 -12.47 -19.79
N LEU A 211 -7.66 -11.18 -19.95
CA LEU A 211 -8.53 -10.07 -19.56
C LEU A 211 -9.82 -10.02 -20.40
N VAL A 212 -9.73 -10.25 -21.72
CA VAL A 212 -10.92 -10.36 -22.59
C VAL A 212 -11.83 -11.54 -22.17
N GLN A 213 -11.26 -12.65 -21.71
CA GLN A 213 -12.05 -13.78 -21.20
C GLN A 213 -12.67 -13.48 -19.84
N ALA A 214 -11.93 -12.79 -18.97
CA ALA A 214 -12.38 -12.42 -17.63
C ALA A 214 -13.42 -11.28 -17.64
N ALA A 215 -13.36 -10.40 -18.63
CA ALA A 215 -14.26 -9.24 -18.82
C ALA A 215 -14.76 -9.21 -20.27
N PRO A 216 -15.68 -10.11 -20.69
CA PRO A 216 -16.13 -10.22 -22.06
C PRO A 216 -16.86 -8.96 -22.58
N ASP A 217 -17.52 -8.23 -21.67
CA ASP A 217 -18.22 -6.99 -21.98
C ASP A 217 -17.32 -5.74 -21.90
N GLY A 218 -16.01 -5.92 -21.70
CA GLY A 218 -15.03 -4.87 -21.55
C GLY A 218 -14.89 -4.34 -20.12
N ILE A 219 -14.11 -3.28 -19.95
CA ILE A 219 -13.75 -2.70 -18.65
C ILE A 219 -14.13 -1.23 -18.61
N ASP A 220 -14.86 -0.81 -17.59
CA ASP A 220 -15.30 0.56 -17.38
C ASP A 220 -14.35 1.34 -16.46
N VAL A 221 -13.80 0.66 -15.46
CA VAL A 221 -12.87 1.24 -14.47
C VAL A 221 -11.63 0.39 -14.32
N VAL A 222 -10.47 1.04 -14.25
CA VAL A 222 -9.20 0.38 -13.90
C VAL A 222 -8.60 1.06 -12.68
N LEU A 223 -8.26 0.28 -11.66
CA LEU A 223 -7.36 0.71 -10.60
C LEU A 223 -6.00 0.06 -10.82
N ASP A 224 -5.04 0.86 -11.24
CA ASP A 224 -3.70 0.36 -11.59
C ASP A 224 -2.67 0.66 -10.50
N THR A 225 -2.08 -0.40 -9.95
CA THR A 225 -0.96 -0.33 -9.00
C THR A 225 0.37 -0.79 -9.60
N VAL A 226 0.36 -1.26 -10.84
CA VAL A 226 1.49 -1.97 -11.45
C VAL A 226 2.11 -1.19 -12.61
N GLY A 227 1.29 -0.71 -13.56
CA GLY A 227 1.80 -0.15 -14.82
C GLY A 227 2.16 -1.20 -15.86
N GLY A 228 3.11 -0.88 -16.73
CA GLY A 228 3.71 -1.79 -17.73
C GLY A 228 2.68 -2.49 -18.62
N GLU A 229 2.90 -3.80 -18.87
CA GLU A 229 2.04 -4.63 -19.73
C GLU A 229 0.60 -4.69 -19.26
N GLN A 230 0.35 -4.64 -17.96
CA GLN A 230 -1.01 -4.73 -17.41
C GLN A 230 -1.83 -3.48 -17.73
N LEU A 231 -1.24 -2.30 -17.61
CA LEU A 231 -1.87 -1.05 -18.03
C LEU A 231 -2.12 -1.03 -19.54
N THR A 232 -1.16 -1.48 -20.35
CA THR A 232 -1.33 -1.62 -21.80
C THR A 232 -2.53 -2.53 -22.13
N ALA A 233 -2.61 -3.70 -21.48
CA ALA A 233 -3.71 -4.65 -21.67
C ALA A 233 -5.07 -4.07 -21.23
N ALA A 234 -5.09 -3.33 -20.11
CA ALA A 234 -6.29 -2.66 -19.62
C ALA A 234 -6.83 -1.63 -20.62
N VAL A 235 -5.97 -0.79 -21.19
CA VAL A 235 -6.35 0.17 -22.24
C VAL A 235 -6.94 -0.54 -23.46
N HIS A 236 -6.41 -1.71 -23.84
CA HIS A 236 -6.95 -2.50 -24.94
C HIS A 236 -8.32 -3.10 -24.67
N ALA A 237 -8.60 -3.50 -23.43
CA ALA A 237 -9.89 -4.07 -23.00
C ALA A 237 -10.92 -3.01 -22.58
N ALA A 238 -10.52 -1.74 -22.48
CA ALA A 238 -11.35 -0.65 -21.98
C ALA A 238 -12.55 -0.34 -22.88
N ASN A 239 -13.69 -0.08 -22.28
CA ASN A 239 -14.92 0.40 -22.90
C ASN A 239 -14.81 1.88 -23.33
N HIS A 240 -15.80 2.36 -24.07
CA HIS A 240 -15.93 3.79 -24.34
C HIS A 240 -16.18 4.55 -23.02
N GLY A 241 -15.42 5.63 -22.81
CA GLY A 241 -15.52 6.43 -21.58
C GLY A 241 -14.87 5.79 -20.34
N ALA A 242 -14.08 4.74 -20.51
CA ALA A 242 -13.40 4.08 -19.38
C ALA A 242 -12.49 5.04 -18.60
N ARG A 243 -12.40 4.82 -17.30
CA ARG A 243 -11.68 5.66 -16.33
C ARG A 243 -10.59 4.85 -15.66
N ILE A 244 -9.35 5.29 -15.78
CA ILE A 244 -8.16 4.57 -15.29
C ILE A 244 -7.49 5.42 -14.21
N ALA A 245 -7.46 4.93 -12.98
CA ALA A 245 -6.75 5.55 -11.86
C ALA A 245 -5.40 4.83 -11.63
N LEU A 246 -4.30 5.56 -11.81
CA LEU A 246 -2.94 5.10 -11.51
C LEU A 246 -2.65 5.40 -10.04
N VAL A 247 -2.46 4.37 -9.23
CA VAL A 247 -2.24 4.45 -7.78
C VAL A 247 -0.84 3.99 -7.39
N GLY A 248 -0.18 3.24 -8.26
CA GLY A 248 1.14 2.69 -8.01
C GLY A 248 1.93 2.40 -9.28
N ALA A 249 3.19 1.99 -9.08
CA ALA A 249 4.16 1.77 -10.15
C ALA A 249 5.03 0.52 -9.87
N LEU A 250 4.40 -0.58 -9.46
CA LEU A 250 5.12 -1.80 -9.05
C LEU A 250 6.04 -2.36 -10.14
N ASP A 251 5.70 -2.21 -11.43
CA ASP A 251 6.57 -2.66 -12.53
C ASP A 251 7.96 -2.03 -12.43
N GLY A 252 8.03 -0.73 -12.13
CA GLY A 252 9.29 -0.04 -11.88
C GLY A 252 9.97 -0.45 -10.58
N GLN A 253 9.21 -0.61 -9.51
CA GLN A 253 9.71 -0.98 -8.18
C GLN A 253 10.22 -2.42 -8.11
N LEU A 254 9.65 -3.33 -8.93
CA LEU A 254 10.06 -4.73 -9.03
C LEU A 254 11.11 -4.98 -10.11
N SER A 255 11.48 -3.98 -10.90
CA SER A 255 12.52 -4.12 -11.93
C SER A 255 13.91 -4.15 -11.29
N PRO A 256 14.74 -5.17 -11.60
CA PRO A 256 16.12 -5.21 -11.12
C PRO A 256 17.00 -4.12 -11.76
N ASP A 257 16.63 -3.67 -12.96
CA ASP A 257 17.41 -2.70 -13.75
C ASP A 257 17.04 -1.24 -13.46
N ARG A 258 16.03 -1.02 -12.59
CA ARG A 258 15.55 0.31 -12.20
C ARG A 258 15.57 0.46 -10.68
N ALA A 259 15.84 1.67 -10.21
CA ALA A 259 15.83 1.95 -8.78
C ALA A 259 14.42 2.18 -8.20
N GLY A 260 13.36 1.95 -9.00
CA GLY A 260 11.97 2.11 -8.60
C GLY A 260 11.37 3.49 -8.87
N GLY A 261 12.14 4.41 -9.47
CA GLY A 261 11.70 5.79 -9.75
C GLY A 261 10.93 5.96 -11.07
N SER A 262 10.78 4.90 -11.89
CA SER A 262 10.03 4.98 -13.15
C SER A 262 9.38 3.65 -13.51
N ALA A 263 8.19 3.71 -14.12
CA ALA A 263 7.41 2.56 -14.60
C ALA A 263 6.81 2.88 -15.99
N PRO A 264 7.61 2.87 -17.08
CA PRO A 264 7.12 3.20 -18.40
C PRO A 264 6.13 2.14 -18.90
N ALA A 265 5.06 2.60 -19.58
CA ALA A 265 4.08 1.78 -20.26
C ALA A 265 3.88 2.26 -21.69
N VAL A 266 3.60 1.34 -22.62
CA VAL A 266 3.26 1.66 -24.01
C VAL A 266 1.75 1.73 -24.14
N LEU A 267 1.22 2.89 -24.51
CA LEU A 267 -0.21 3.13 -24.66
C LEU A 267 -0.56 3.42 -26.13
N ASP A 268 -1.65 2.80 -26.60
CA ASP A 268 -2.24 3.12 -27.91
C ASP A 268 -3.04 4.42 -27.81
N THR A 269 -2.43 5.53 -28.22
CA THR A 269 -3.02 6.86 -28.14
C THR A 269 -4.24 7.03 -29.07
N TYR A 270 -4.30 6.29 -30.19
CA TYR A 270 -5.47 6.29 -31.06
C TYR A 270 -6.67 5.67 -30.36
N ARG A 271 -6.43 4.60 -29.60
CA ARG A 271 -7.47 3.96 -28.80
C ARG A 271 -7.94 4.85 -27.64
N LEU A 272 -7.02 5.53 -26.95
CA LEU A 272 -7.40 6.53 -25.93
C LEU A 272 -8.33 7.57 -26.50
N LEU A 273 -7.96 8.13 -27.68
CA LEU A 273 -8.76 9.15 -28.37
C LEU A 273 -10.14 8.62 -28.78
N THR A 274 -10.17 7.50 -29.53
CA THR A 274 -11.41 7.00 -30.15
C THR A 274 -12.38 6.40 -29.14
N ARG A 275 -11.90 5.96 -27.98
CA ARG A 275 -12.70 5.42 -26.88
C ARG A 275 -12.99 6.45 -25.78
N GLY A 276 -12.44 7.66 -25.85
CA GLY A 276 -12.61 8.67 -24.80
C GLY A 276 -12.12 8.21 -23.44
N ILE A 277 -11.03 7.41 -23.40
CA ILE A 277 -10.47 6.87 -22.15
C ILE A 277 -9.77 7.99 -21.40
N THR A 278 -10.05 8.11 -20.10
CA THR A 278 -9.37 9.04 -19.19
C THR A 278 -8.40 8.31 -18.29
N ILE A 279 -7.19 8.85 -18.13
CA ILE A 279 -6.16 8.32 -17.22
C ILE A 279 -5.81 9.40 -16.21
N PHE A 280 -5.88 9.06 -14.92
CA PHE A 280 -5.59 9.94 -13.79
C PHE A 280 -4.46 9.38 -12.94
N GLY A 281 -3.57 10.23 -12.44
CA GLY A 281 -2.68 9.88 -11.33
C GLY A 281 -3.36 10.19 -10.01
N TYR A 282 -3.37 9.26 -9.07
CA TYR A 282 -3.88 9.47 -7.71
C TYR A 282 -2.73 9.69 -6.73
N SER A 283 -2.79 10.80 -6.01
CA SER A 283 -1.93 11.10 -4.87
C SER A 283 -2.79 11.44 -3.65
N GLY A 284 -2.61 10.73 -2.55
CA GLY A 284 -3.36 11.00 -1.30
C GLY A 284 -3.14 12.40 -0.74
N VAL A 285 -1.99 13.03 -1.04
CA VAL A 285 -1.66 14.41 -0.60
C VAL A 285 -2.61 15.43 -1.24
N ASP A 286 -3.07 15.17 -2.47
CA ASP A 286 -3.98 16.07 -3.18
C ASP A 286 -5.44 15.93 -2.72
N HIS A 287 -5.73 14.92 -1.89
CA HIS A 287 -7.07 14.59 -1.41
C HIS A 287 -7.11 14.38 0.12
N PRO A 288 -6.79 15.39 0.93
CA PRO A 288 -6.64 15.25 2.39
C PRO A 288 -7.95 14.86 3.12
N ASP A 289 -9.12 15.10 2.50
CA ASP A 289 -10.42 14.72 3.04
C ASP A 289 -10.75 13.23 2.87
N VAL A 290 -10.00 12.51 2.05
CA VAL A 290 -10.23 11.09 1.77
C VAL A 290 -9.95 10.23 3.00
N GLU A 291 -8.89 10.51 3.74
CA GLU A 291 -8.49 9.69 4.87
C GLU A 291 -9.58 9.63 5.96
N ALA A 292 -10.14 10.77 6.35
CA ALA A 292 -11.21 10.80 7.36
C ALA A 292 -12.49 10.09 6.89
N LYS A 293 -12.86 10.26 5.61
CA LYS A 293 -14.00 9.55 5.02
C LYS A 293 -13.76 8.04 4.95
N TRP A 294 -12.56 7.67 4.53
CA TRP A 294 -12.16 6.28 4.49
C TRP A 294 -12.27 5.61 5.86
N GLU A 295 -11.69 6.20 6.90
CA GLU A 295 -11.73 5.61 8.24
C GLU A 295 -13.16 5.40 8.74
N THR A 296 -14.05 6.36 8.49
CA THR A 296 -15.47 6.23 8.85
C THR A 296 -16.12 5.05 8.12
N HIS A 297 -16.05 5.03 6.79
CA HIS A 297 -16.66 3.95 6.00
C HIS A 297 -16.01 2.60 6.29
N PHE A 298 -14.69 2.57 6.41
CA PHE A 298 -13.96 1.33 6.68
C PHE A 298 -14.33 0.75 8.04
N GLY A 299 -14.45 1.60 9.08
CA GLY A 299 -14.91 1.18 10.39
C GLY A 299 -16.32 0.62 10.39
N ASP A 300 -17.23 1.25 9.65
CA ASP A 300 -18.60 0.80 9.50
C ASP A 300 -18.68 -0.53 8.73
N TRP A 301 -18.01 -0.64 7.61
CA TRP A 301 -17.95 -1.88 6.82
C TRP A 301 -17.28 -3.04 7.57
N LEU A 302 -16.22 -2.78 8.35
CA LEU A 302 -15.60 -3.81 9.19
C LEU A 302 -16.57 -4.33 10.25
N ARG A 303 -17.33 -3.42 10.92
CA ARG A 303 -18.32 -3.80 11.94
C ARG A 303 -19.49 -4.58 11.34
N ALA A 304 -19.89 -4.23 10.11
CA ALA A 304 -20.95 -4.92 9.38
C ALA A 304 -20.49 -6.27 8.81
N GLY A 305 -19.18 -6.49 8.70
CA GLY A 305 -18.60 -7.67 8.02
C GLY A 305 -18.63 -7.57 6.49
N ASP A 306 -18.86 -6.38 5.95
CA ASP A 306 -18.95 -6.13 4.51
C ASP A 306 -17.56 -6.06 3.84
N ILE A 307 -16.51 -5.79 4.62
CA ILE A 307 -15.12 -5.73 4.16
C ILE A 307 -14.20 -6.48 5.11
N HIS A 308 -13.16 -7.09 4.56
CA HIS A 308 -12.08 -7.72 5.31
C HIS A 308 -10.77 -6.98 5.09
N PHE A 309 -9.90 -6.95 6.11
CA PHE A 309 -8.55 -6.42 5.99
C PHE A 309 -7.53 -7.56 6.01
N PRO A 310 -7.16 -8.12 4.84
CA PRO A 310 -6.13 -9.15 4.78
C PRO A 310 -4.73 -8.55 4.97
N TYR A 311 -3.94 -9.16 5.82
CA TYR A 311 -2.51 -8.87 5.92
C TYR A 311 -1.70 -10.13 6.21
N THR A 312 -0.42 -10.08 5.88
CA THR A 312 0.56 -11.13 6.15
C THR A 312 1.45 -10.66 7.29
N PRO A 313 1.41 -11.31 8.48
CA PRO A 313 2.22 -10.92 9.61
C PRO A 313 3.69 -11.36 9.44
N VAL A 314 4.60 -10.44 9.78
CA VAL A 314 6.04 -10.71 9.95
C VAL A 314 6.35 -10.57 11.44
N ARG A 315 6.62 -11.68 12.14
CA ARG A 315 6.74 -11.67 13.60
C ARG A 315 8.15 -11.44 14.08
N GLY A 316 8.30 -10.39 14.90
CA GLY A 316 9.52 -10.02 15.58
C GLY A 316 10.55 -9.25 14.74
N MET A 317 11.38 -8.47 15.41
CA MET A 317 12.40 -7.63 14.76
C MET A 317 13.45 -8.43 13.99
N GLU A 318 13.71 -9.67 14.36
CA GLU A 318 14.72 -10.54 13.72
C GLU A 318 14.40 -10.84 12.26
N ARG A 319 13.11 -10.83 11.90
CA ARG A 319 12.66 -11.11 10.53
C ARG A 319 12.61 -9.87 9.64
N THR A 320 12.71 -8.68 10.21
CA THR A 320 12.51 -7.43 9.47
C THR A 320 13.52 -7.17 8.35
N PRO A 321 14.82 -7.58 8.43
CA PRO A 321 15.72 -7.45 7.28
C PRO A 321 15.24 -8.17 6.01
N GLY A 322 14.46 -9.25 6.16
CA GLY A 322 13.85 -9.98 5.05
C GLY A 322 12.50 -9.43 4.58
N ALA A 323 11.85 -8.58 5.37
CA ALA A 323 10.45 -8.21 5.14
C ALA A 323 10.21 -7.47 3.81
N LEU A 324 11.05 -6.49 3.46
CA LEU A 324 10.95 -5.80 2.17
C LEU A 324 11.35 -6.69 0.99
N PRO A 325 12.45 -7.45 1.02
CA PRO A 325 12.76 -8.45 -0.01
C PRO A 325 11.64 -9.48 -0.23
N GLU A 326 11.05 -10.02 0.82
CA GLU A 326 9.94 -10.98 0.76
C GLU A 326 8.67 -10.34 0.14
N LEU A 327 8.36 -9.09 0.53
CA LEU A 327 7.26 -8.34 -0.08
C LEU A 327 7.46 -8.15 -1.60
N ILE A 328 8.66 -7.74 -2.01
CA ILE A 328 9.03 -7.53 -3.43
C ILE A 328 8.98 -8.85 -4.20
N ALA A 329 9.39 -9.95 -3.59
CA ALA A 329 9.25 -11.29 -4.17
C ALA A 329 7.81 -11.78 -4.25
N GLY A 330 6.85 -11.01 -3.72
CA GLY A 330 5.43 -11.33 -3.76
C GLY A 330 5.04 -12.42 -2.75
N ALA A 331 5.69 -12.52 -1.60
CA ALA A 331 5.33 -13.50 -0.58
C ALA A 331 4.02 -13.18 0.15
N SER A 332 3.65 -11.88 0.25
CA SER A 332 2.50 -11.43 1.03
C SER A 332 1.18 -11.52 0.26
N PHE A 333 0.09 -11.77 0.98
CA PHE A 333 -1.29 -11.54 0.56
C PHE A 333 -1.87 -10.43 1.41
N GLY A 334 -2.37 -9.36 0.77
CA GLY A 334 -2.73 -8.12 1.47
C GLY A 334 -1.52 -7.30 1.90
N ALA A 335 -1.68 -6.55 2.98
CA ALA A 335 -0.61 -5.76 3.57
C ALA A 335 0.48 -6.66 4.20
N SER A 336 1.74 -6.23 4.20
CA SER A 336 2.81 -6.87 4.96
C SER A 336 3.06 -6.07 6.23
N ILE A 337 2.75 -6.64 7.38
CA ILE A 337 2.79 -5.94 8.68
C ILE A 337 3.72 -6.68 9.64
N VAL A 338 4.66 -5.94 10.20
CA VAL A 338 5.52 -6.46 11.27
C VAL A 338 4.79 -6.33 12.59
N GLU A 339 4.73 -7.45 13.34
CA GLU A 339 4.23 -7.55 14.71
C GLU A 339 5.43 -7.63 15.67
N LEU A 340 5.52 -6.73 16.66
CA LEU A 340 6.63 -6.58 17.61
C LEU A 340 6.34 -7.22 18.96
#